data_27da497d8d482fd6d8265e43d7f160e9
#
_entry.id   27da497d8d482fd6d8265e43d7f160e9
#
_cell.length_a   1.000
_cell.length_b   1.000
_cell.length_c   1.000
_cell.angle_alpha   90.00
_cell.angle_beta   90.00
_cell.angle_gamma   90.00
#
_symmetry.space_group_name_H-M   'P 1'
#
loop_
_entity.id
_entity.type
_entity.pdbx_description
1 polymer ?
#
loop_
_entity_poly.entity_id
_entity_poly.type
_entity_poly.pdbx_seq_one_letter_code
_entity_poly.pdbx_strand_id
1 'polypeptide(L)'
;MHIAAPHKWQRERPITLVSTDHIVAFARWEIGLAAGALGAIVGSFLGAALIRLPKRRSVVSGRSRCDSCKRVLGPLELVPILSYAALRGRCRGCKSAIDRGQVVAEIGGAMVGVAAALVARDGAMLAIGLVLGWQLLLLGLLDLRHLWLPDRLVSLLAVTGLIPALLVAASNVQLLAGPLLGAALGFGLLWLAALVYRGWRGREGLGAGDLKLLGAIGLWLGPAGVIETLLGACLIGLAAVAALALARRAPAADTALPLGTLLALAGFAVYLAQNQA
;
A
#
# COMPACT_ATOMS: atom_id res chain seq x y z
N MET A 1 -53.04 44.25 49.85
CA MET A 1 -53.05 43.47 48.61
C MET A 1 -51.70 43.72 47.90
N HIS A 2 -50.66 42.94 48.27
CA HIS A 2 -49.36 43.07 47.69
C HIS A 2 -49.14 41.89 46.76
N ILE A 3 -49.01 42.18 45.47
CA ILE A 3 -48.70 41.21 44.45
C ILE A 3 -47.16 41.15 44.31
N ALA A 4 -46.59 40.00 44.70
CA ALA A 4 -45.16 39.72 44.57
C ALA A 4 -44.76 39.55 43.09
N ALA A 5 -43.67 40.20 42.69
CA ALA A 5 -43.08 40.07 41.37
C ALA A 5 -42.43 38.68 41.16
N PRO A 6 -42.50 38.08 39.98
CA PRO A 6 -41.92 36.76 39.71
C PRO A 6 -40.41 36.82 39.58
N HIS A 7 -39.73 35.86 40.20
CA HIS A 7 -38.30 35.59 40.11
C HIS A 7 -37.79 35.55 38.67
N LYS A 8 -36.76 36.36 38.37
CA LYS A 8 -35.90 36.26 37.18
C LYS A 8 -35.20 34.92 37.21
N TRP A 9 -35.65 33.98 36.36
CA TRP A 9 -34.87 32.80 36.04
C TRP A 9 -33.53 33.23 35.48
N GLN A 10 -32.44 32.91 36.15
CA GLN A 10 -31.07 33.01 35.62
C GLN A 10 -31.02 32.10 34.39
N ARG A 11 -30.77 32.72 33.26
CA ARG A 11 -30.48 32.02 32.03
C ARG A 11 -29.12 31.38 32.19
N GLU A 12 -29.09 30.12 32.61
CA GLU A 12 -27.87 29.31 32.60
C GLU A 12 -27.38 29.30 31.16
N ARG A 13 -26.17 29.76 30.95
CA ARG A 13 -25.50 29.65 29.64
C ARG A 13 -25.38 28.14 29.38
N PRO A 14 -25.81 27.66 28.21
CA PRO A 14 -25.57 26.26 27.86
C PRO A 14 -24.03 26.05 27.92
N ILE A 15 -23.64 25.08 28.75
CA ILE A 15 -22.28 24.52 28.70
C ILE A 15 -22.12 24.10 27.24
N THR A 16 -21.22 24.76 26.52
CA THR A 16 -20.83 24.36 25.16
C THR A 16 -20.22 22.98 25.29
N LEU A 17 -21.08 21.95 25.12
CA LEU A 17 -20.65 20.59 24.93
C LEU A 17 -19.70 20.63 23.72
N VAL A 18 -18.42 20.36 23.95
CA VAL A 18 -17.47 20.11 22.87
C VAL A 18 -18.18 19.09 21.99
N SER A 19 -18.43 19.47 20.73
CA SER A 19 -19.25 18.64 19.87
C SER A 19 -18.59 17.27 19.74
N THR A 20 -19.38 16.21 19.82
CA THR A 20 -18.91 14.83 19.64
C THR A 20 -18.09 14.68 18.35
N ASP A 21 -18.39 15.50 17.35
CA ASP A 21 -17.67 15.54 16.08
C ASP A 21 -16.21 15.96 16.24
N HIS A 22 -15.90 16.90 17.14
CA HIS A 22 -14.50 17.28 17.41
C HIS A 22 -13.73 16.18 18.14
N ILE A 23 -14.39 15.44 19.06
CA ILE A 23 -13.76 14.33 19.77
C ILE A 23 -13.49 13.16 18.81
N VAL A 24 -14.46 12.84 17.95
CA VAL A 24 -14.31 11.78 16.94
C VAL A 24 -13.24 12.15 15.90
N ALA A 25 -13.22 13.40 15.45
CA ALA A 25 -12.19 13.87 14.52
C ALA A 25 -10.78 13.84 15.17
N PHE A 26 -10.67 14.20 16.44
CA PHE A 26 -9.40 14.15 17.17
C PHE A 26 -8.89 12.71 17.33
N ALA A 27 -9.75 11.77 17.70
CA ALA A 27 -9.38 10.36 17.78
C ALA A 27 -8.95 9.77 16.43
N ARG A 28 -9.59 10.15 15.34
CA ARG A 28 -9.22 9.70 13.99
C ARG A 28 -7.83 10.17 13.55
N TRP A 29 -7.47 11.38 13.86
CA TRP A 29 -6.19 11.93 13.51
C TRP A 29 -5.04 11.30 14.32
N GLU A 30 -5.26 11.00 15.62
CA GLU A 30 -4.30 10.25 16.42
C GLU A 30 -4.05 8.84 15.89
N ILE A 31 -5.11 8.12 15.51
CA ILE A 31 -5.01 6.82 14.86
C ILE A 31 -4.22 6.93 13.54
N GLY A 32 -4.48 7.97 12.73
CA GLY A 32 -3.75 8.23 11.50
C GLY A 32 -2.25 8.45 11.72
N LEU A 33 -1.88 9.23 12.74
CA LEU A 33 -0.47 9.44 13.10
C LEU A 33 0.20 8.17 13.60
N ALA A 34 -0.47 7.41 14.47
CA ALA A 34 0.05 6.16 14.99
C ALA A 34 0.23 5.13 13.87
N ALA A 35 -0.76 4.99 12.98
CA ALA A 35 -0.69 4.11 11.83
C ALA A 35 0.40 4.56 10.83
N GLY A 36 0.57 5.86 10.63
CA GLY A 36 1.65 6.42 9.82
C GLY A 36 3.03 6.15 10.41
N ALA A 37 3.21 6.34 11.72
CA ALA A 37 4.45 6.03 12.41
C ALA A 37 4.79 4.52 12.35
N LEU A 38 3.79 3.66 12.61
CA LEU A 38 3.93 2.21 12.43
C LEU A 38 4.29 1.87 10.97
N GLY A 39 3.62 2.54 10.03
CA GLY A 39 3.87 2.38 8.59
C GLY A 39 5.29 2.75 8.20
N ALA A 40 5.87 3.81 8.77
CA ALA A 40 7.27 4.18 8.54
C ALA A 40 8.24 3.10 9.07
N ILE A 41 7.95 2.53 10.25
CA ILE A 41 8.74 1.44 10.85
C ILE A 41 8.69 0.19 9.95
N VAL A 42 7.48 -0.22 9.54
CA VAL A 42 7.32 -1.33 8.59
C VAL A 42 7.98 -1.00 7.25
N GLY A 43 7.82 0.22 6.75
CA GLY A 43 8.48 0.71 5.54
C GLY A 43 10.00 0.59 5.59
N SER A 44 10.62 0.83 6.75
CA SER A 44 12.06 0.62 6.94
C SER A 44 12.46 -0.85 6.77
N PHE A 45 11.64 -1.78 7.27
CA PHE A 45 11.81 -3.21 7.01
C PHE A 45 11.61 -3.57 5.53
N LEU A 46 10.57 -3.02 4.89
CA LEU A 46 10.29 -3.23 3.45
C LEU A 46 11.44 -2.68 2.57
N GLY A 47 12.03 -1.55 2.93
CA GLY A 47 13.21 -1.00 2.27
C GLY A 47 14.43 -1.94 2.37
N ALA A 48 14.65 -2.53 3.54
CA ALA A 48 15.68 -3.56 3.70
C ALA A 48 15.36 -4.80 2.85
N ALA A 49 14.09 -5.21 2.76
CA ALA A 49 13.63 -6.31 1.92
C ALA A 49 13.86 -6.01 0.43
N LEU A 50 13.50 -4.80 -0.03
CA LEU A 50 13.71 -4.33 -1.40
C LEU A 50 15.17 -4.47 -1.86
N ILE A 51 16.15 -4.21 -0.96
CA ILE A 51 17.57 -4.28 -1.26
C ILE A 51 18.12 -5.71 -1.15
N ARG A 52 17.61 -6.52 -0.22
CA ARG A 52 18.18 -7.83 0.14
C ARG A 52 17.58 -9.00 -0.64
N LEU A 53 16.26 -8.97 -0.93
CA LEU A 53 15.58 -10.08 -1.61
C LEU A 53 16.16 -10.38 -3.00
N PRO A 54 16.42 -9.39 -3.88
CA PRO A 54 17.02 -9.67 -5.19
C PRO A 54 18.42 -10.27 -5.09
N LYS A 55 19.14 -9.98 -4.00
CA LYS A 55 20.48 -10.51 -3.71
C LYS A 55 20.45 -11.85 -2.95
N ARG A 56 19.27 -12.45 -2.77
CA ARG A 56 19.03 -13.69 -2.00
C ARG A 56 19.60 -13.65 -0.57
N ARG A 57 19.63 -12.45 0.04
CA ARG A 57 20.09 -12.25 1.42
C ARG A 57 18.92 -12.31 2.38
N SER A 58 19.17 -12.86 3.58
CA SER A 58 18.14 -12.87 4.64
C SER A 58 17.69 -11.46 5.00
N VAL A 59 16.38 -11.28 5.13
CA VAL A 59 15.74 -10.04 5.58
C VAL A 59 15.53 -10.05 7.08
N VAL A 60 15.29 -11.23 7.66
CA VAL A 60 14.90 -11.42 9.06
C VAL A 60 16.12 -11.57 9.99
N SER A 61 17.22 -12.15 9.49
CA SER A 61 18.40 -12.41 10.32
C SER A 61 19.50 -11.35 10.10
N GLY A 62 20.11 -10.94 11.21
CA GLY A 62 21.24 -10.01 11.21
C GLY A 62 20.89 -8.58 11.61
N ARG A 63 21.89 -7.80 12.02
CA ARG A 63 21.74 -6.37 12.37
C ARG A 63 21.78 -5.50 11.11
N SER A 64 21.12 -4.36 11.17
CA SER A 64 21.23 -3.35 10.12
C SER A 64 22.66 -2.81 10.01
N ARG A 65 23.21 -2.84 8.82
CA ARG A 65 24.61 -2.45 8.54
C ARG A 65 24.67 -1.55 7.29
N CYS A 66 25.63 -0.65 7.27
CA CYS A 66 25.92 0.12 6.07
C CYS A 66 26.39 -0.82 4.94
N ASP A 67 25.84 -0.66 3.74
CA ASP A 67 26.20 -1.51 2.60
C ASP A 67 27.66 -1.34 2.17
N SER A 68 28.25 -0.14 2.35
CA SER A 68 29.61 0.17 1.97
C SER A 68 30.62 -0.23 3.04
N CYS A 69 30.56 0.35 4.24
CA CYS A 69 31.58 0.12 5.28
C CYS A 69 31.25 -1.01 6.26
N LYS A 70 30.09 -1.67 6.12
CA LYS A 70 29.63 -2.79 6.95
C LYS A 70 29.45 -2.47 8.45
N ARG A 71 29.60 -1.20 8.85
CA ARG A 71 29.36 -0.76 10.22
C ARG A 71 27.92 -1.06 10.63
N VAL A 72 27.72 -1.53 11.85
CA VAL A 72 26.39 -1.71 12.43
C VAL A 72 25.78 -0.34 12.70
N LEU A 73 24.53 -0.15 12.31
CA LEU A 73 23.77 1.07 12.52
C LEU A 73 23.31 1.17 13.97
N GLY A 74 23.39 2.36 14.56
CA GLY A 74 22.90 2.65 15.89
C GLY A 74 21.37 2.86 15.89
N PRO A 75 20.70 2.83 17.07
CA PRO A 75 19.25 3.00 17.18
C PRO A 75 18.73 4.29 16.56
N LEU A 76 19.42 5.42 16.76
CA LEU A 76 19.05 6.71 16.18
C LEU A 76 19.20 6.76 14.65
N GLU A 77 20.04 5.91 14.07
CA GLU A 77 20.20 5.80 12.63
C GLU A 77 19.14 4.89 11.99
N LEU A 78 18.33 4.24 12.81
CA LEU A 78 17.22 3.38 12.40
C LEU A 78 15.85 4.06 12.54
N VAL A 79 15.80 5.31 13.04
CA VAL A 79 14.55 6.07 13.09
C VAL A 79 14.14 6.41 11.65
N PRO A 80 13.02 5.87 11.14
CA PRO A 80 12.64 6.01 9.74
C PRO A 80 12.46 7.48 9.36
N ILE A 81 12.77 7.83 8.13
CA ILE A 81 12.66 9.17 7.55
C ILE A 81 13.56 10.20 8.24
N LEU A 82 13.46 10.30 9.58
CA LEU A 82 14.18 11.31 10.36
C LEU A 82 15.70 11.09 10.30
N SER A 83 16.18 9.86 10.43
CA SER A 83 17.60 9.55 10.33
C SER A 83 18.15 9.86 8.94
N TYR A 84 17.40 9.55 7.90
CA TYR A 84 17.78 9.87 6.52
C TYR A 84 17.89 11.37 6.31
N ALA A 85 16.93 12.15 6.78
CA ALA A 85 16.93 13.61 6.71
C ALA A 85 18.09 14.23 7.50
N ALA A 86 18.27 13.82 8.76
CA ALA A 86 19.33 14.32 9.64
C ALA A 86 20.75 14.02 9.09
N LEU A 87 20.93 12.85 8.48
CA LEU A 87 22.19 12.44 7.88
C LEU A 87 22.34 12.90 6.41
N ARG A 88 21.37 13.64 5.87
CA ARG A 88 21.33 14.11 4.49
C ARG A 88 21.54 12.96 3.48
N GLY A 89 20.93 11.81 3.76
CA GLY A 89 21.01 10.62 2.91
C GLY A 89 22.39 9.96 2.86
N ARG A 90 23.26 10.19 3.86
CA ARG A 90 24.63 9.67 3.87
C ARG A 90 24.95 8.89 5.14
N CYS A 91 25.74 7.85 5.03
CA CYS A 91 26.24 7.10 6.18
C CYS A 91 27.03 8.01 7.13
N ARG A 92 26.76 7.92 8.44
CA ARG A 92 27.50 8.68 9.45
C ARG A 92 28.99 8.37 9.49
N GLY A 93 29.38 7.12 9.22
CA GLY A 93 30.79 6.68 9.26
C GLY A 93 31.56 6.99 7.97
N CYS A 94 31.14 6.40 6.83
CA CYS A 94 31.90 6.47 5.57
C CYS A 94 31.36 7.50 4.56
N LYS A 95 30.30 8.25 4.91
CA LYS A 95 29.65 9.27 4.06
C LYS A 95 29.10 8.75 2.73
N SER A 96 29.11 7.43 2.47
CA SER A 96 28.47 6.85 1.28
C SER A 96 26.99 7.15 1.25
N ALA A 97 26.41 7.29 0.07
CA ALA A 97 24.96 7.52 -0.10
C ALA A 97 24.16 6.33 0.40
N ILE A 98 23.09 6.60 1.15
CA ILE A 98 22.07 5.62 1.54
C ILE A 98 21.16 5.41 0.33
N ASP A 99 20.78 4.17 0.05
CA ASP A 99 19.89 3.84 -1.05
C ASP A 99 18.55 4.58 -0.92
N ARG A 100 18.16 5.29 -1.98
CA ARG A 100 16.89 6.04 -2.02
C ARG A 100 15.66 5.15 -1.88
N GLY A 101 15.75 3.88 -2.28
CA GLY A 101 14.66 2.91 -2.09
C GLY A 101 14.31 2.70 -0.63
N GLN A 102 15.28 2.88 0.29
CA GLN A 102 15.04 2.80 1.73
C GLN A 102 14.04 3.88 2.17
N VAL A 103 14.32 5.14 1.91
CA VAL A 103 13.45 6.25 2.33
C VAL A 103 12.13 6.28 1.56
N VAL A 104 12.11 5.86 0.30
CA VAL A 104 10.86 5.72 -0.48
C VAL A 104 9.94 4.67 0.15
N ALA A 105 10.49 3.53 0.60
CA ALA A 105 9.72 2.51 1.28
C ALA A 105 9.20 3.01 2.65
N GLU A 106 9.98 3.78 3.39
CA GLU A 106 9.60 4.38 4.68
C GLU A 106 8.45 5.38 4.52
N ILE A 107 8.56 6.31 3.56
CA ILE A 107 7.50 7.28 3.25
C ILE A 107 6.26 6.55 2.71
N GLY A 108 6.43 5.62 1.78
CA GLY A 108 5.33 4.82 1.24
C GLY A 108 4.60 4.02 2.32
N GLY A 109 5.35 3.42 3.25
CA GLY A 109 4.78 2.70 4.39
C GLY A 109 3.97 3.61 5.30
N ALA A 110 4.47 4.82 5.59
CA ALA A 110 3.74 5.83 6.36
C ALA A 110 2.47 6.28 5.65
N MET A 111 2.53 6.54 4.34
CA MET A 111 1.36 6.93 3.54
C MET A 111 0.29 5.82 3.52
N VAL A 112 0.68 4.56 3.38
CA VAL A 112 -0.23 3.42 3.50
C VAL A 112 -0.91 3.41 4.86
N GLY A 113 -0.15 3.62 5.95
CA GLY A 113 -0.68 3.68 7.30
C GLY A 113 -1.74 4.75 7.48
N VAL A 114 -1.42 5.99 7.09
CA VAL A 114 -2.37 7.11 7.16
C VAL A 114 -3.58 6.85 6.27
N ALA A 115 -3.40 6.44 5.02
CA ALA A 115 -4.49 6.20 4.08
C ALA A 115 -5.44 5.10 4.56
N ALA A 116 -4.92 3.99 5.09
CA ALA A 116 -5.74 2.92 5.67
C ALA A 116 -6.53 3.42 6.88
N ALA A 117 -5.92 4.23 7.76
CA ALA A 117 -6.58 4.78 8.93
C ALA A 117 -7.74 5.74 8.58
N LEU A 118 -7.61 6.49 7.48
CA LEU A 118 -8.64 7.45 7.04
C LEU A 118 -9.94 6.76 6.62
N VAL A 119 -9.86 5.53 6.08
CA VAL A 119 -11.05 4.78 5.61
C VAL A 119 -11.50 3.72 6.60
N ALA A 120 -10.68 3.35 7.59
CA ALA A 120 -11.02 2.32 8.56
C ALA A 120 -12.14 2.78 9.49
N ARG A 121 -13.14 1.91 9.67
CA ARG A 121 -14.27 2.11 10.61
C ARG A 121 -14.01 1.44 11.95
N ASP A 122 -13.16 0.43 11.95
CA ASP A 122 -12.76 -0.35 13.12
C ASP A 122 -11.32 -0.86 13.00
N GLY A 123 -10.83 -1.50 14.06
CA GLY A 123 -9.46 -2.01 14.12
C GLY A 123 -9.18 -3.17 13.16
N ALA A 124 -10.19 -4.00 12.86
CA ALA A 124 -10.04 -5.11 11.93
C ALA A 124 -9.86 -4.60 10.50
N MET A 125 -10.69 -3.64 10.09
CA MET A 125 -10.59 -2.99 8.78
C MET A 125 -9.25 -2.24 8.62
N LEU A 126 -8.78 -1.57 9.68
CA LEU A 126 -7.46 -0.95 9.68
C LEU A 126 -6.36 -2.01 9.46
N ALA A 127 -6.39 -3.10 10.20
CA ALA A 127 -5.41 -4.18 10.07
C ALA A 127 -5.40 -4.79 8.66
N ILE A 128 -6.57 -5.02 8.08
CA ILE A 128 -6.75 -5.51 6.71
C ILE A 128 -6.11 -4.54 5.71
N GLY A 129 -6.40 -3.24 5.81
CA GLY A 129 -5.84 -2.21 4.93
C GLY A 129 -4.33 -2.07 5.04
N LEU A 130 -3.78 -2.16 6.26
CA LEU A 130 -2.34 -2.14 6.52
C LEU A 130 -1.65 -3.35 5.87
N VAL A 131 -2.17 -4.56 6.10
CA VAL A 131 -1.60 -5.79 5.56
C VAL A 131 -1.61 -5.78 4.03
N LEU A 132 -2.73 -5.41 3.41
CA LEU A 132 -2.83 -5.29 1.95
C LEU A 132 -1.87 -4.23 1.42
N GLY A 133 -1.92 -3.00 1.97
CA GLY A 133 -1.16 -1.88 1.46
C GLY A 133 0.35 -2.07 1.55
N TRP A 134 0.86 -2.63 2.66
CA TRP A 134 2.30 -2.89 2.81
C TRP A 134 2.79 -4.01 1.89
N GLN A 135 1.99 -5.06 1.64
CA GLN A 135 2.35 -6.10 0.68
C GLN A 135 2.37 -5.55 -0.74
N LEU A 136 1.36 -4.77 -1.14
CA LEU A 136 1.32 -4.12 -2.44
C LEU A 136 2.46 -3.11 -2.61
N LEU A 137 2.80 -2.34 -1.56
CA LEU A 137 3.94 -1.43 -1.58
C LEU A 137 5.25 -2.16 -1.86
N LEU A 138 5.51 -3.27 -1.16
CA LEU A 138 6.74 -4.06 -1.39
C LEU A 138 6.79 -4.65 -2.80
N LEU A 139 5.69 -5.26 -3.25
CA LEU A 139 5.60 -5.86 -4.60
C LEU A 139 5.75 -4.78 -5.67
N GLY A 140 5.08 -3.64 -5.53
CA GLY A 140 5.22 -2.51 -6.44
C GLY A 140 6.64 -1.94 -6.49
N LEU A 141 7.31 -1.79 -5.35
CA LEU A 141 8.70 -1.32 -5.32
C LEU A 141 9.70 -2.32 -5.91
N LEU A 142 9.47 -3.63 -5.73
CA LEU A 142 10.29 -4.68 -6.36
C LEU A 142 10.11 -4.68 -7.87
N ASP A 143 8.88 -4.56 -8.33
CA ASP A 143 8.58 -4.49 -9.77
C ASP A 143 9.14 -3.21 -10.40
N LEU A 144 8.96 -2.06 -9.76
CA LEU A 144 9.49 -0.77 -10.23
C LEU A 144 11.01 -0.79 -10.43
N ARG A 145 11.71 -1.50 -9.57
CA ARG A 145 13.19 -1.48 -9.52
C ARG A 145 13.84 -2.63 -10.28
N HIS A 146 13.17 -3.78 -10.28
CA HIS A 146 13.78 -5.03 -10.74
C HIS A 146 12.94 -5.75 -11.80
N LEU A 147 11.75 -5.23 -12.13
CA LEU A 147 10.77 -5.88 -13.01
C LEU A 147 10.56 -7.35 -12.57
N TRP A 148 10.45 -7.55 -11.28
CA TRP A 148 10.44 -8.87 -10.66
C TRP A 148 9.42 -8.96 -9.52
N LEU A 149 8.53 -9.91 -9.63
CA LEU A 149 7.50 -10.24 -8.64
C LEU A 149 7.78 -11.64 -8.08
N PRO A 150 8.33 -11.74 -6.85
CA PRO A 150 8.62 -13.04 -6.26
C PRO A 150 7.34 -13.84 -5.99
N ASP A 151 7.27 -15.07 -6.48
CA ASP A 151 6.09 -15.94 -6.28
C ASP A 151 5.72 -16.10 -4.80
N ARG A 152 6.70 -16.17 -3.90
CA ARG A 152 6.47 -16.28 -2.45
C ARG A 152 5.71 -15.10 -1.88
N LEU A 153 6.00 -13.88 -2.33
CA LEU A 153 5.31 -12.67 -1.86
C LEU A 153 3.92 -12.55 -2.48
N VAL A 154 3.77 -12.91 -3.75
CA VAL A 154 2.47 -12.94 -4.42
C VAL A 154 1.58 -14.02 -3.79
N SER A 155 2.13 -15.20 -3.48
CA SER A 155 1.40 -16.24 -2.74
C SER A 155 1.01 -15.80 -1.33
N LEU A 156 1.89 -15.04 -0.63
CA LEU A 156 1.56 -14.45 0.67
C LEU A 156 0.39 -13.47 0.56
N LEU A 157 0.38 -12.63 -0.47
CA LEU A 157 -0.73 -11.71 -0.76
C LEU A 157 -2.04 -12.48 -0.99
N ALA A 158 -2.00 -13.57 -1.75
CA ALA A 158 -3.16 -14.42 -2.00
C ALA A 158 -3.67 -15.08 -0.72
N VAL A 159 -2.78 -15.65 0.09
CA VAL A 159 -3.15 -16.31 1.36
C VAL A 159 -3.77 -15.31 2.35
N THR A 160 -3.16 -14.14 2.51
CA THR A 160 -3.68 -13.11 3.40
C THR A 160 -5.01 -12.53 2.92
N GLY A 161 -5.28 -12.50 1.61
CA GLY A 161 -6.59 -12.13 1.04
C GLY A 161 -7.67 -13.20 1.25
N LEU A 162 -7.26 -14.46 1.30
CA LEU A 162 -8.20 -15.56 1.54
C LEU A 162 -8.66 -15.62 3.02
N ILE A 163 -7.85 -15.16 3.98
CA ILE A 163 -8.20 -15.21 5.40
C ILE A 163 -9.49 -14.44 5.70
N PRO A 164 -9.64 -13.13 5.40
CA PRO A 164 -10.89 -12.42 5.65
C PRO A 164 -12.05 -13.01 4.87
N ALA A 165 -11.83 -13.49 3.65
CA ALA A 165 -12.86 -14.17 2.85
C ALA A 165 -13.38 -15.44 3.55
N LEU A 166 -12.51 -16.26 4.11
CA LEU A 166 -12.88 -17.48 4.87
C LEU A 166 -13.58 -17.15 6.18
N LEU A 167 -13.16 -16.11 6.90
CA LEU A 167 -13.83 -15.68 8.13
C LEU A 167 -15.28 -15.24 7.88
N VAL A 168 -15.52 -14.51 6.80
CA VAL A 168 -16.87 -14.11 6.38
C VAL A 168 -17.67 -15.32 5.87
N ALA A 169 -17.03 -16.22 5.13
CA ALA A 169 -17.65 -17.44 4.61
C ALA A 169 -18.05 -18.44 5.71
N ALA A 170 -17.48 -18.34 6.93
CA ALA A 170 -17.89 -19.16 8.06
C ALA A 170 -19.36 -19.00 8.43
N SER A 171 -19.96 -17.83 8.15
CA SER A 171 -21.40 -17.58 8.31
C SER A 171 -22.22 -17.94 7.07
N ASN A 172 -21.67 -17.80 5.88
CA ASN A 172 -22.31 -18.15 4.62
C ASN A 172 -21.25 -18.44 3.54
N VAL A 173 -21.11 -19.71 3.17
CA VAL A 173 -20.14 -20.18 2.16
C VAL A 173 -20.28 -19.53 0.79
N GLN A 174 -21.49 -19.06 0.43
CA GLN A 174 -21.73 -18.36 -0.83
C GLN A 174 -20.93 -17.06 -0.95
N LEU A 175 -20.58 -16.43 0.18
CA LEU A 175 -19.79 -15.21 0.22
C LEU A 175 -18.33 -15.43 -0.25
N LEU A 176 -17.87 -16.67 -0.29
CA LEU A 176 -16.56 -17.03 -0.84
C LEU A 176 -16.51 -16.91 -2.38
N ALA A 177 -17.67 -16.97 -3.04
CA ALA A 177 -17.75 -16.90 -4.50
C ALA A 177 -17.15 -15.59 -5.04
N GLY A 178 -17.40 -14.45 -4.38
CA GLY A 178 -16.88 -13.16 -4.80
C GLY A 178 -15.35 -13.12 -4.90
N PRO A 179 -14.62 -13.37 -3.80
CA PRO A 179 -13.15 -13.44 -3.81
C PRO A 179 -12.58 -14.45 -4.83
N LEU A 180 -13.16 -15.65 -4.91
CA LEU A 180 -12.69 -16.67 -5.86
C LEU A 180 -12.93 -16.28 -7.31
N LEU A 181 -14.11 -15.72 -7.62
CA LEU A 181 -14.40 -15.17 -8.96
C LEU A 181 -13.48 -14.00 -9.28
N GLY A 182 -13.18 -13.13 -8.31
CA GLY A 182 -12.20 -12.06 -8.46
C GLY A 182 -10.82 -12.59 -8.82
N ALA A 183 -10.36 -13.61 -8.12
CA ALA A 183 -9.07 -14.25 -8.40
C ALA A 183 -9.02 -14.89 -9.80
N ALA A 184 -10.06 -15.65 -10.15
CA ALA A 184 -10.17 -16.30 -11.46
C ALA A 184 -10.24 -15.26 -12.58
N LEU A 185 -11.01 -14.19 -12.40
CA LEU A 185 -11.14 -13.09 -13.36
C LEU A 185 -9.80 -12.35 -13.54
N GLY A 186 -9.15 -11.98 -12.43
CA GLY A 186 -7.89 -11.24 -12.48
C GLY A 186 -6.77 -12.01 -13.16
N PHE A 187 -6.61 -13.28 -12.81
CA PHE A 187 -5.65 -14.15 -13.49
C PHE A 187 -6.04 -14.40 -14.95
N GLY A 188 -7.32 -14.72 -15.20
CA GLY A 188 -7.82 -15.08 -16.53
C GLY A 188 -7.75 -13.95 -17.54
N LEU A 189 -8.07 -12.70 -17.14
CA LEU A 189 -7.99 -11.54 -18.04
C LEU A 189 -6.56 -11.30 -18.54
N LEU A 190 -5.58 -11.27 -17.64
CA LEU A 190 -4.19 -11.06 -18.07
C LEU A 190 -3.62 -12.29 -18.78
N TRP A 191 -4.03 -13.50 -18.41
CA TRP A 191 -3.65 -14.71 -19.10
C TRP A 191 -4.17 -14.71 -20.54
N LEU A 192 -5.44 -14.36 -20.74
CA LEU A 192 -6.04 -14.24 -22.07
C LEU A 192 -5.34 -13.16 -22.90
N ALA A 193 -5.08 -11.99 -22.30
CA ALA A 193 -4.35 -10.91 -22.97
C ALA A 193 -2.93 -11.35 -23.38
N ALA A 194 -2.22 -12.08 -22.53
CA ALA A 194 -0.90 -12.63 -22.80
C ALA A 194 -0.96 -13.66 -23.96
N LEU A 195 -1.97 -14.53 -23.94
CA LEU A 195 -2.18 -15.54 -25.00
C LEU A 195 -2.46 -14.90 -26.37
N VAL A 196 -3.37 -13.92 -26.42
CA VAL A 196 -3.70 -13.18 -27.64
C VAL A 196 -2.47 -12.42 -28.16
N TYR A 197 -1.74 -11.72 -27.28
CA TYR A 197 -0.54 -10.99 -27.66
C TYR A 197 0.55 -11.92 -28.22
N ARG A 198 0.78 -13.06 -27.56
CA ARG A 198 1.73 -14.08 -28.01
C ARG A 198 1.34 -14.66 -29.38
N GLY A 199 0.04 -14.95 -29.60
CA GLY A 199 -0.46 -15.42 -30.89
C GLY A 199 -0.27 -14.39 -32.00
N TRP A 200 -0.42 -13.10 -31.69
CA TRP A 200 -0.34 -12.03 -32.69
C TRP A 200 1.09 -11.55 -32.96
N ARG A 201 1.91 -11.41 -31.92
CA ARG A 201 3.27 -10.87 -32.04
C ARG A 201 4.39 -11.91 -32.01
N GLY A 202 4.08 -13.17 -31.71
CA GLY A 202 5.05 -14.28 -31.65
C GLY A 202 6.06 -14.16 -30.49
N ARG A 203 5.86 -13.22 -29.55
CA ARG A 203 6.73 -13.00 -28.40
C ARG A 203 5.94 -12.79 -27.11
N GLU A 204 6.54 -13.07 -25.98
CA GLU A 204 5.93 -12.82 -24.67
C GLU A 204 5.89 -11.32 -24.39
N GLY A 205 4.71 -10.79 -24.04
CA GLY A 205 4.50 -9.36 -23.78
C GLY A 205 4.15 -9.05 -22.34
N LEU A 206 3.71 -10.05 -21.55
CA LEU A 206 3.35 -9.89 -20.13
C LEU A 206 4.16 -10.84 -19.25
N GLY A 207 4.57 -10.36 -18.10
CA GLY A 207 5.22 -11.17 -17.06
C GLY A 207 4.24 -12.14 -16.40
N ALA A 208 4.66 -13.39 -16.19
CA ALA A 208 3.83 -14.36 -15.46
C ALA A 208 3.53 -13.91 -14.00
N GLY A 209 4.34 -13.04 -13.44
CA GLY A 209 4.14 -12.44 -12.12
C GLY A 209 2.92 -11.54 -12.05
N ASP A 210 2.67 -10.75 -13.11
CA ASP A 210 1.55 -9.80 -13.18
C ASP A 210 0.19 -10.52 -13.16
N LEU A 211 0.11 -11.67 -13.86
CA LEU A 211 -1.08 -12.52 -13.89
C LEU A 211 -1.44 -12.99 -12.47
N LYS A 212 -0.43 -13.50 -11.77
CA LYS A 212 -0.58 -13.99 -10.39
C LYS A 212 -0.92 -12.85 -9.44
N LEU A 213 -0.29 -11.67 -9.63
CA LEU A 213 -0.53 -10.49 -8.81
C LEU A 213 -1.98 -10.00 -8.94
N LEU A 214 -2.50 -9.85 -10.16
CA LEU A 214 -3.89 -9.41 -10.35
C LEU A 214 -4.89 -10.46 -9.84
N GLY A 215 -4.59 -11.75 -9.99
CA GLY A 215 -5.37 -12.82 -9.36
C GLY A 215 -5.37 -12.74 -7.84
N ALA A 216 -4.21 -12.48 -7.22
CA ALA A 216 -4.11 -12.30 -5.77
C ALA A 216 -4.85 -11.04 -5.29
N ILE A 217 -4.78 -9.91 -6.02
CA ILE A 217 -5.57 -8.71 -5.75
C ILE A 217 -7.07 -9.02 -5.84
N GLY A 218 -7.47 -9.87 -6.77
CA GLY A 218 -8.86 -10.29 -6.94
C GLY A 218 -9.46 -11.01 -5.73
N LEU A 219 -8.64 -11.72 -4.92
CA LEU A 219 -9.09 -12.31 -3.65
C LEU A 219 -9.47 -11.24 -2.62
N TRP A 220 -8.84 -10.06 -2.67
CA TRP A 220 -9.12 -8.96 -1.76
C TRP A 220 -10.29 -8.08 -2.20
N LEU A 221 -10.40 -7.81 -3.49
CA LEU A 221 -11.29 -6.77 -4.03
C LEU A 221 -12.50 -7.33 -4.78
N GLY A 222 -12.52 -8.64 -5.03
CA GLY A 222 -13.58 -9.28 -5.82
C GLY A 222 -13.57 -8.89 -7.31
N PRO A 223 -14.58 -9.33 -8.09
CA PRO A 223 -14.60 -9.15 -9.55
C PRO A 223 -14.65 -7.69 -10.01
N ALA A 224 -15.46 -6.85 -9.36
CA ALA A 224 -15.55 -5.43 -9.68
C ALA A 224 -14.21 -4.73 -9.43
N GLY A 225 -13.60 -4.98 -8.26
CA GLY A 225 -12.31 -4.40 -7.92
C GLY A 225 -11.16 -4.81 -8.83
N VAL A 226 -11.20 -6.01 -9.43
CA VAL A 226 -10.25 -6.42 -10.47
C VAL A 226 -10.35 -5.53 -11.70
N ILE A 227 -11.57 -5.27 -12.18
CA ILE A 227 -11.81 -4.41 -13.36
C ILE A 227 -11.35 -2.98 -13.05
N GLU A 228 -11.74 -2.45 -11.91
CA GLU A 228 -11.35 -1.11 -11.46
C GLU A 228 -9.82 -0.99 -11.31
N THR A 229 -9.16 -2.01 -10.76
CA THR A 229 -7.69 -2.06 -10.63
C THR A 229 -7.01 -2.06 -11.98
N LEU A 230 -7.50 -2.87 -12.92
CA LEU A 230 -6.91 -2.95 -14.25
C LEU A 230 -7.09 -1.64 -15.01
N LEU A 231 -8.29 -1.05 -14.97
CA LEU A 231 -8.55 0.26 -15.57
C LEU A 231 -7.68 1.36 -14.93
N GLY A 232 -7.61 1.39 -13.61
CA GLY A 232 -6.76 2.33 -12.88
C GLY A 232 -5.28 2.19 -13.24
N ALA A 233 -4.77 0.97 -13.33
CA ALA A 233 -3.40 0.70 -13.74
C ALA A 233 -3.13 1.18 -15.17
N CYS A 234 -4.06 0.94 -16.11
CA CYS A 234 -3.97 1.43 -17.48
C CYS A 234 -3.96 2.96 -17.54
N LEU A 235 -4.84 3.64 -16.78
CA LEU A 235 -4.92 5.10 -16.74
C LEU A 235 -3.64 5.71 -16.13
N ILE A 236 -3.15 5.16 -15.03
CA ILE A 236 -1.90 5.63 -14.40
C ILE A 236 -0.72 5.43 -15.37
N GLY A 237 -0.64 4.26 -16.02
CA GLY A 237 0.40 3.95 -16.98
C GLY A 237 0.38 4.90 -18.19
N LEU A 238 -0.82 5.14 -18.76
CA LEU A 238 -0.99 6.06 -19.87
C LEU A 238 -0.62 7.50 -19.47
N ALA A 239 -1.05 7.96 -18.29
CA ALA A 239 -0.70 9.27 -17.77
C ALA A 239 0.82 9.41 -17.56
N ALA A 240 1.48 8.37 -17.05
CA ALA A 240 2.93 8.36 -16.87
C ALA A 240 3.67 8.47 -18.21
N VAL A 241 3.26 7.68 -19.21
CA VAL A 241 3.85 7.73 -20.56
C VAL A 241 3.60 9.09 -21.21
N ALA A 242 2.38 9.64 -21.10
CA ALA A 242 2.06 10.97 -21.62
C ALA A 242 2.90 12.07 -20.98
N ALA A 243 3.08 12.04 -19.65
CA ALA A 243 3.92 12.99 -18.93
C ALA A 243 5.39 12.91 -19.37
N LEU A 244 5.93 11.70 -19.57
CA LEU A 244 7.28 11.50 -20.08
C LEU A 244 7.43 11.99 -21.52
N ALA A 245 6.42 11.78 -22.36
CA ALA A 245 6.40 12.27 -23.73
C ALA A 245 6.39 13.82 -23.79
N LEU A 246 5.56 14.48 -22.97
CA LEU A 246 5.56 15.94 -22.84
C LEU A 246 6.91 16.48 -22.36
N ALA A 247 7.58 15.76 -21.46
CA ALA A 247 8.93 16.09 -20.98
C ALA A 247 10.03 15.76 -22.01
N ARG A 248 9.68 15.38 -23.24
CA ARG A 248 10.60 14.90 -24.30
C ARG A 248 11.51 13.73 -23.86
N ARG A 249 11.03 12.91 -22.95
CA ARG A 249 11.70 11.69 -22.42
C ARG A 249 10.85 10.46 -22.68
N ALA A 250 10.13 10.43 -23.82
CA ALA A 250 9.27 9.29 -24.14
C ALA A 250 10.07 7.98 -24.11
N PRO A 251 9.57 6.96 -23.42
CA PRO A 251 10.21 5.66 -23.43
C PRO A 251 10.20 5.08 -24.85
N ALA A 252 11.25 4.35 -25.21
CA ALA A 252 11.27 3.63 -26.49
C ALA A 252 10.14 2.58 -26.50
N ALA A 253 9.66 2.23 -27.70
CA ALA A 253 8.54 1.28 -27.85
C ALA A 253 8.80 -0.10 -27.20
N ASP A 254 10.06 -0.46 -27.00
CA ASP A 254 10.49 -1.72 -26.38
C ASP A 254 10.84 -1.57 -24.88
N THR A 255 10.58 -0.39 -24.28
CA THR A 255 10.84 -0.19 -22.85
C THR A 255 9.80 -0.95 -22.03
N ALA A 256 10.26 -1.89 -21.20
CA ALA A 256 9.39 -2.60 -20.28
C ALA A 256 8.80 -1.64 -19.23
N LEU A 257 7.50 -1.57 -19.13
CA LEU A 257 6.81 -0.80 -18.09
C LEU A 257 6.54 -1.70 -16.89
N PRO A 258 6.74 -1.21 -15.66
CA PRO A 258 6.50 -1.99 -14.44
C PRO A 258 4.98 -2.13 -14.19
N LEU A 259 4.32 -3.09 -14.86
CA LEU A 259 2.88 -3.30 -14.76
C LEU A 259 2.47 -3.67 -13.33
N GLY A 260 3.26 -4.50 -12.65
CA GLY A 260 3.00 -4.88 -11.27
C GLY A 260 2.98 -3.67 -10.32
N THR A 261 3.80 -2.65 -10.57
CA THR A 261 3.76 -1.38 -9.82
C THR A 261 2.44 -0.65 -10.03
N LEU A 262 1.98 -0.58 -11.28
CA LEU A 262 0.72 0.09 -11.63
C LEU A 262 -0.47 -0.64 -11.02
N LEU A 263 -0.48 -1.97 -11.08
CA LEU A 263 -1.49 -2.83 -10.46
C LEU A 263 -1.51 -2.67 -8.93
N ALA A 264 -0.34 -2.61 -8.29
CA ALA A 264 -0.24 -2.43 -6.84
C ALA A 264 -0.79 -1.07 -6.40
N LEU A 265 -0.44 0.02 -7.10
CA LEU A 265 -0.94 1.37 -6.81
C LEU A 265 -2.45 1.45 -7.04
N ALA A 266 -2.94 0.99 -8.19
CA ALA A 266 -4.35 1.00 -8.51
C ALA A 266 -5.16 0.11 -7.55
N GLY A 267 -4.67 -1.10 -7.23
CA GLY A 267 -5.35 -2.03 -6.33
C GLY A 267 -5.51 -1.46 -4.92
N PHE A 268 -4.50 -0.78 -4.38
CA PHE A 268 -4.63 -0.12 -3.09
C PHE A 268 -5.58 1.07 -3.15
N ALA A 269 -5.54 1.87 -4.22
CA ALA A 269 -6.48 2.98 -4.41
C ALA A 269 -7.94 2.50 -4.51
N VAL A 270 -8.20 1.40 -5.23
CA VAL A 270 -9.51 0.76 -5.31
C VAL A 270 -9.97 0.26 -3.94
N TYR A 271 -9.09 -0.40 -3.16
CA TYR A 271 -9.40 -0.79 -1.79
C TYR A 271 -9.86 0.41 -0.95
N LEU A 272 -9.12 1.52 -1.01
CA LEU A 272 -9.48 2.73 -0.28
C LEU A 272 -10.85 3.28 -0.74
N ALA A 273 -11.09 3.34 -2.05
CA ALA A 273 -12.34 3.85 -2.60
C ALA A 273 -13.56 3.00 -2.20
N GLN A 274 -13.45 1.67 -2.25
CA GLN A 274 -14.52 0.74 -1.86
C GLN A 274 -14.87 0.81 -0.36
N ASN A 275 -13.96 1.35 0.47
CA ASN A 275 -14.15 1.43 1.91
C ASN A 275 -14.42 2.85 2.42
N GLN A 276 -14.49 3.86 1.55
CA GLN A 276 -14.89 5.23 1.92
C GLN A 276 -16.41 5.43 2.07
N ALA A 277 -17.21 4.54 1.49
CA ALA A 277 -18.70 4.61 1.43
C ALA A 277 -19.41 4.18 2.73
#